data_7b3fc5cdfab23e7cc2d42f6dbf973438
#
_entry.id   7b3fc5cdfab23e7cc2d42f6dbf973438
#
_cell.length_a   1.000
_cell.length_b   1.000
_cell.length_c   1.000
_cell.angle_alpha   90.00
_cell.angle_beta   90.00
_cell.angle_gamma   90.00
#
_symmetry.space_group_name_H-M   'P 1'
#
loop_
_entity.id
_entity.type
_entity.pdbx_description
1 polymer ?
#
loop_
_entity_poly.entity_id
_entity_poly.type
_entity_poly.pdbx_seq_one_letter_code
_entity_poly.pdbx_strand_id
1 'polypeptide(L)'
;MPILKTSIFTDFIMIRIVFRYQEKRAIVYDFYTEIGECNFEETEDIWNITHTEVNEKHQGQGIAKKLVENVMENAKRLNKSIEATCSYAKKVIEKNKSEVRSE
;
A
#
# COMPACT_ATOMS: atom_id res chain seq x y z
N MET A 1 -23.94 -25.21 1.45
CA MET A 1 -23.76 -23.82 1.15
C MET A 1 -22.38 -23.33 1.55
N PRO A 2 -21.61 -22.89 0.64
CA PRO A 2 -20.24 -22.47 0.95
C PRO A 2 -20.16 -21.17 1.73
N ILE A 3 -21.27 -20.57 1.99
CA ILE A 3 -21.28 -19.28 2.67
C ILE A 3 -20.60 -19.30 4.01
N LEU A 4 -20.76 -20.40 4.74
CA LEU A 4 -20.14 -20.48 6.06
C LEU A 4 -18.64 -20.48 5.98
N LYS A 5 -18.09 -21.15 4.98
CA LYS A 5 -16.65 -21.14 4.79
C LYS A 5 -16.18 -19.76 4.41
N THR A 6 -16.98 -19.09 3.63
CA THR A 6 -16.65 -17.74 3.22
C THR A 6 -16.50 -16.83 4.41
N SER A 7 -17.33 -17.02 5.43
CA SER A 7 -17.29 -16.11 6.56
C SER A 7 -15.96 -16.20 7.31
N ILE A 8 -15.28 -17.34 7.25
CA ILE A 8 -13.99 -17.48 7.90
C ILE A 8 -12.94 -16.65 7.20
N PHE A 9 -13.01 -16.57 5.87
CA PHE A 9 -12.06 -15.82 5.11
C PHE A 9 -12.49 -14.38 4.88
N THR A 10 -13.66 -14.06 5.35
CA THR A 10 -14.23 -12.74 5.09
C THR A 10 -13.32 -11.62 5.55
N ASP A 11 -12.64 -11.82 6.68
CA ASP A 11 -11.77 -10.78 7.20
C ASP A 11 -10.70 -10.37 6.21
N PHE A 12 -10.09 -11.34 5.55
CA PHE A 12 -9.08 -11.02 4.54
C PHE A 12 -9.70 -10.42 3.31
N ILE A 13 -10.81 -10.99 2.88
CA ILE A 13 -11.45 -10.56 1.64
C ILE A 13 -11.97 -9.15 1.76
N MET A 14 -12.33 -8.75 2.97
CA MET A 14 -12.88 -7.42 3.19
C MET A 14 -11.83 -6.33 3.12
N ILE A 15 -10.57 -6.67 3.27
CA ILE A 15 -9.50 -5.69 3.17
C ILE A 15 -9.19 -5.50 1.69
N ARG A 16 -9.31 -4.27 1.22
CA ARG A 16 -8.98 -3.98 -0.17
C ARG A 16 -8.28 -2.65 -0.27
N ILE A 17 -7.39 -2.55 -1.24
CA ILE A 17 -6.61 -1.35 -1.45
C ILE A 17 -7.03 -0.74 -2.77
N VAL A 18 -7.28 0.56 -2.75
CA VAL A 18 -7.70 1.31 -3.92
C VAL A 18 -6.68 2.42 -4.15
N PHE A 19 -6.16 2.49 -5.37
CA PHE A 19 -5.21 3.54 -5.73
C PHE A 19 -5.99 4.71 -6.31
N ARG A 20 -5.76 5.91 -5.76
CA ARG A 20 -6.41 7.12 -6.23
C ARG A 20 -5.37 8.12 -6.66
N TYR A 21 -5.07 8.10 -7.94
CA TYR A 21 -4.02 8.94 -8.47
C TYR A 21 -4.30 10.42 -8.25
N GLN A 22 -5.54 10.84 -8.47
CA GLN A 22 -5.86 12.25 -8.33
C GLN A 22 -5.70 12.74 -6.89
N GLU A 23 -5.86 11.84 -5.93
CA GLU A 23 -5.66 12.18 -4.53
C GLU A 23 -4.23 11.93 -4.08
N LYS A 24 -3.41 11.36 -4.95
CA LYS A 24 -2.01 11.07 -4.66
C LYS A 24 -1.88 10.15 -3.47
N ARG A 25 -2.66 9.07 -3.46
CA ARG A 25 -2.60 8.12 -2.35
C ARG A 25 -3.24 6.79 -2.72
N ALA A 26 -2.80 5.76 -1.99
CA ALA A 26 -3.49 4.48 -1.96
C ALA A 26 -4.25 4.43 -0.64
N ILE A 27 -5.43 3.87 -0.66
CA ILE A 27 -6.30 3.80 0.50
C ILE A 27 -6.65 2.34 0.75
N VAL A 28 -6.64 1.94 2.02
CA VAL A 28 -7.08 0.59 2.36
C VAL A 28 -8.40 0.69 3.10
N TYR A 29 -9.33 -0.18 2.72
CA TYR A 29 -10.66 -0.25 3.32
C TYR A 29 -10.85 -1.61 3.98
N ASP A 30 -11.54 -1.60 5.09
CA ASP A 30 -12.10 -2.81 5.69
C ASP A 30 -13.59 -2.67 5.50
N PHE A 31 -14.17 -3.45 4.57
CA PHE A 31 -15.53 -3.21 4.10
C PHE A 31 -15.58 -1.81 3.50
N TYR A 32 -16.31 -0.92 4.12
CA TYR A 32 -16.45 0.44 3.63
C TYR A 32 -15.74 1.45 4.50
N THR A 33 -15.03 1.00 5.51
CA THR A 33 -14.33 1.88 6.42
C THR A 33 -12.89 2.06 5.98
N GLU A 34 -12.49 3.30 5.80
CA GLU A 34 -11.11 3.59 5.47
C GLU A 34 -10.26 3.38 6.72
N ILE A 35 -9.26 2.48 6.63
CA ILE A 35 -8.44 2.13 7.78
C ILE A 35 -6.97 2.46 7.59
N GLY A 36 -6.60 3.04 6.48
CA GLY A 36 -5.21 3.43 6.28
C GLY A 36 -5.00 4.03 4.92
N GLU A 37 -3.82 4.62 4.75
CA GLU A 37 -3.47 5.25 3.49
C GLU A 37 -1.97 5.37 3.35
N CYS A 38 -1.53 5.54 2.11
CA CYS A 38 -0.14 5.81 1.78
C CYS A 38 -0.15 6.97 0.81
N ASN A 39 0.40 8.09 1.22
CA ASN A 39 0.38 9.33 0.45
C ASN A 39 1.69 9.56 -0.26
N PHE A 40 1.63 10.17 -1.42
CA PHE A 40 2.84 10.54 -2.13
C PHE A 40 2.67 11.90 -2.78
N GLU A 41 3.80 12.53 -3.07
CA GLU A 41 3.85 13.79 -3.80
C GLU A 41 4.52 13.51 -5.13
N GLU A 42 3.99 14.12 -6.17
CA GLU A 42 4.52 13.92 -7.50
C GLU A 42 5.20 15.18 -7.98
N THR A 43 6.45 15.04 -8.42
CA THR A 43 7.18 16.12 -9.07
C THR A 43 7.81 15.52 -10.33
N GLU A 44 7.43 16.04 -11.49
CA GLU A 44 7.95 15.52 -12.76
C GLU A 44 7.74 14.01 -12.83
N ASP A 45 8.81 13.26 -12.84
CA ASP A 45 8.71 11.80 -12.98
C ASP A 45 8.97 11.06 -11.67
N ILE A 46 8.89 11.75 -10.56
CA ILE A 46 9.20 11.16 -9.26
C ILE A 46 7.98 11.19 -8.35
N TRP A 47 7.66 10.05 -7.76
CA TRP A 47 6.66 9.95 -6.71
C TRP A 47 7.41 9.74 -5.40
N ASN A 48 7.23 10.67 -4.47
CA ASN A 48 7.86 10.59 -3.17
C ASN A 48 6.82 10.24 -2.11
N ILE A 49 6.94 9.07 -1.50
CA ILE A 49 6.00 8.65 -0.46
C ILE A 49 6.34 9.42 0.81
N THR A 50 5.36 10.18 1.28
CA THR A 50 5.55 11.07 2.42
C THR A 50 4.96 10.53 3.70
N HIS A 51 3.97 9.65 3.62
CA HIS A 51 3.24 9.24 4.81
C HIS A 51 2.56 7.90 4.57
N THR A 52 2.63 7.03 5.57
CA THR A 52 1.94 5.74 5.54
C THR A 52 1.32 5.53 6.91
N GLU A 53 0.05 5.19 6.93
CA GLU A 53 -0.68 5.07 8.18
C GLU A 53 -1.70 3.95 8.09
N VAL A 54 -1.83 3.17 9.16
CA VAL A 54 -2.83 2.12 9.25
C VAL A 54 -3.45 2.20 10.63
N ASN A 55 -4.76 2.06 10.68
CA ASN A 55 -5.50 2.06 11.92
C ASN A 55 -4.87 1.10 12.92
N GLU A 56 -4.80 1.53 14.16
CA GLU A 56 -4.14 0.79 15.21
C GLU A 56 -4.66 -0.65 15.33
N LYS A 57 -5.95 -0.83 15.17
CA LYS A 57 -6.55 -2.15 15.31
C LYS A 57 -6.16 -3.10 14.20
N HIS A 58 -5.66 -2.58 13.11
CA HIS A 58 -5.30 -3.41 11.94
C HIS A 58 -3.80 -3.52 11.75
N GLN A 59 -3.00 -3.02 12.68
CA GLN A 59 -1.56 -3.11 12.56
C GLN A 59 -1.09 -4.54 12.79
N GLY A 60 0.09 -4.84 12.28
CA GLY A 60 0.66 -6.17 12.44
C GLY A 60 0.17 -7.19 11.44
N GLN A 61 -0.61 -6.77 10.46
CA GLN A 61 -1.16 -7.68 9.46
C GLN A 61 -0.53 -7.49 8.08
N GLY A 62 0.51 -6.68 8.00
CA GLY A 62 1.19 -6.47 6.73
C GLY A 62 0.48 -5.48 5.80
N ILE A 63 -0.52 -4.78 6.30
CA ILE A 63 -1.31 -3.88 5.46
C ILE A 63 -0.49 -2.68 5.02
N ALA A 64 0.30 -2.11 5.94
CA ALA A 64 1.12 -0.94 5.59
C ALA A 64 2.08 -1.27 4.46
N LYS A 65 2.69 -2.45 4.50
CA LYS A 65 3.59 -2.87 3.45
C LYS A 65 2.86 -2.96 2.12
N LYS A 66 1.66 -3.52 2.12
CA LYS A 66 0.88 -3.66 0.90
C LYS A 66 0.47 -2.31 0.35
N LEU A 67 0.21 -1.33 1.22
CA LEU A 67 -0.09 0.01 0.78
C LEU A 67 1.09 0.62 0.03
N VAL A 68 2.28 0.52 0.62
CA VAL A 68 3.48 1.04 -0.02
C VAL A 68 3.72 0.34 -1.35
N GLU A 69 3.58 -0.98 -1.35
CA GLU A 69 3.80 -1.74 -2.58
C GLU A 69 2.79 -1.39 -3.65
N ASN A 70 1.57 -1.05 -3.26
CA ASN A 70 0.57 -0.63 -4.22
C ASN A 70 0.99 0.66 -4.92
N VAL A 71 1.51 1.62 -4.16
CA VAL A 71 2.00 2.86 -4.75
C VAL A 71 3.19 2.57 -5.66
N MET A 72 4.10 1.69 -5.22
CA MET A 72 5.26 1.33 -6.03
C MET A 72 4.85 0.68 -7.35
N GLU A 73 3.88 -0.22 -7.30
CA GLU A 73 3.38 -0.89 -8.50
C GLU A 73 2.81 0.12 -9.48
N ASN A 74 2.02 1.05 -8.97
CA ASN A 74 1.42 2.05 -9.85
C ASN A 74 2.46 3.00 -10.41
N ALA A 75 3.48 3.34 -9.63
CA ALA A 75 4.57 4.17 -10.13
C ALA A 75 5.27 3.47 -11.28
N LYS A 76 5.56 2.18 -11.09
CA LYS A 76 6.23 1.40 -12.13
C LYS A 76 5.39 1.34 -13.39
N ARG A 77 4.09 1.11 -13.23
CA ARG A 77 3.18 1.02 -14.37
C ARG A 77 3.14 2.32 -15.16
N LEU A 78 3.29 3.44 -14.48
CA LEU A 78 3.23 4.75 -15.10
C LEU A 78 4.60 5.34 -15.38
N ASN A 79 5.65 4.53 -15.26
CA ASN A 79 7.02 4.94 -15.55
C ASN A 79 7.50 6.09 -14.67
N LYS A 80 7.14 6.02 -13.39
CA LYS A 80 7.58 7.02 -12.44
C LYS A 80 8.63 6.42 -11.53
N SER A 81 9.62 7.23 -11.15
CA SER A 81 10.58 6.82 -10.14
C SER A 81 9.93 6.93 -8.78
N ILE A 82 10.35 6.06 -7.85
CA ILE A 82 9.76 6.04 -6.52
C ILE A 82 10.82 6.38 -5.48
N GLU A 83 10.48 7.28 -4.58
CA GLU A 83 11.33 7.67 -3.46
C GLU A 83 10.46 7.76 -2.23
N ALA A 84 11.08 7.96 -1.07
CA ALA A 84 10.30 8.10 0.15
C ALA A 84 11.06 8.93 1.17
N THR A 85 10.37 9.93 1.73
CA THR A 85 10.83 10.59 2.94
C THR A 85 10.20 9.93 4.16
N CYS A 86 9.13 9.18 3.97
CA CYS A 86 8.54 8.35 5.02
C CYS A 86 9.51 7.21 5.33
N SER A 87 9.99 7.13 6.58
CA SER A 87 11.00 6.15 6.94
C SER A 87 10.51 4.72 6.74
N TYR A 88 9.26 4.45 7.03
CA TYR A 88 8.72 3.12 6.84
C TYR A 88 8.72 2.73 5.36
N ALA A 89 8.22 3.63 4.51
CA ALA A 89 8.16 3.34 3.08
C ALA A 89 9.56 3.17 2.52
N LYS A 90 10.52 3.94 3.03
CA LYS A 90 11.89 3.82 2.57
C LYS A 90 12.42 2.41 2.82
N LYS A 91 12.12 1.85 3.98
CA LYS A 91 12.55 0.49 4.29
C LYS A 91 11.91 -0.53 3.38
N VAL A 92 10.63 -0.36 3.07
CA VAL A 92 9.94 -1.27 2.18
C VAL A 92 10.57 -1.23 0.78
N ILE A 93 10.83 -0.02 0.29
CA ILE A 93 11.42 0.15 -1.03
C ILE A 93 12.79 -0.49 -1.08
N GLU A 94 13.60 -0.27 -0.07
CA GLU A 94 14.96 -0.82 -0.06
C GLU A 94 14.95 -2.33 0.04
N LYS A 95 14.04 -2.88 0.81
CA LYS A 95 13.93 -4.32 0.94
C LYS A 95 13.51 -4.96 -0.37
N ASN A 96 12.56 -4.35 -1.05
CA ASN A 96 12.12 -4.87 -2.34
C ASN A 96 13.23 -4.86 -3.37
N LYS A 97 14.05 -3.81 -3.36
CA LYS A 97 15.20 -3.75 -4.26
C LYS A 97 16.19 -4.85 -3.97
N SER A 98 16.45 -5.12 -2.70
CA SER A 98 17.35 -6.17 -2.31
C SER A 98 16.86 -7.53 -2.79
N GLU A 99 15.58 -7.78 -2.63
CA GLU A 99 14.99 -9.04 -3.05
C GLU A 99 15.10 -9.24 -4.55
N VAL A 100 14.85 -8.17 -5.30
CA VAL A 100 14.97 -8.24 -6.74
C VAL A 100 16.40 -8.53 -7.15
N ARG A 101 17.35 -7.90 -6.46
CA ARG A 101 18.75 -8.04 -6.83
C ARG A 101 19.32 -9.39 -6.47
N SER A 102 18.73 -10.08 -5.52
CA SER A 102 19.24 -11.38 -5.14
C SER A 102 18.89 -12.46 -6.14
N GLU A 103 18.16 -12.10 -7.16
CA GLU A 103 17.91 -13.00 -8.25
C GLU A 103 18.89 -12.75 -9.37
#